data_a1d86735066df906af15c7fd1f32c5b8
#
_entry.id   a1d86735066df906af15c7fd1f32c5b8
#
_cell.length_a   1.000
_cell.length_b   1.000
_cell.length_c   1.000
_cell.angle_alpha   90.00
_cell.angle_beta   90.00
_cell.angle_gamma   90.00
#
_symmetry.space_group_name_H-M   'P 1'
#
loop_
_entity.id
_entity.type
_entity.pdbx_description
1 polymer ?
#
loop_
_entity_poly.entity_id
_entity_poly.type
_entity_poly.pdbx_seq_one_letter_code
_entity_poly.pdbx_strand_id
1 'polypeptide(L)'
;MTYLEELEGVIVKLHGCEATPMETVHVEELFQGKPVWTGDVEVFALTGCPRAKRCYAWGLPDECGVLEIATVLEIPPVDSAAMAVRVAIASGARRS
;
A
#
# COMPACT_ATOMS: atom_id res chain seq x y z
N MET A 1 7.04 -6.68 17.18
CA MET A 1 7.12 -5.79 16.00
C MET A 1 5.73 -5.22 15.70
N THR A 2 5.64 -3.93 15.49
CA THR A 2 4.36 -3.30 15.21
C THR A 2 3.97 -3.48 13.74
N TYR A 3 2.69 -3.25 13.46
CA TYR A 3 2.19 -3.30 12.10
C TYR A 3 2.94 -2.32 11.17
N LEU A 4 3.16 -1.09 11.65
CA LEU A 4 3.89 -0.09 10.86
C LEU A 4 5.32 -0.52 10.60
N GLU A 5 5.97 -1.14 11.57
CA GLU A 5 7.34 -1.62 11.40
C GLU A 5 7.40 -2.76 10.37
N GLU A 6 6.37 -3.61 10.34
CA GLU A 6 6.30 -4.67 9.34
C GLU A 6 6.17 -4.09 7.93
N LEU A 7 5.30 -3.08 7.76
CA LEU A 7 5.13 -2.43 6.47
C LEU A 7 6.42 -1.72 6.05
N GLU A 8 7.05 -1.02 6.98
CA GLU A 8 8.31 -0.33 6.72
C GLU A 8 9.39 -1.32 6.26
N GLY A 9 9.50 -2.46 6.95
CA GLY A 9 10.47 -3.49 6.61
C GLY A 9 10.27 -4.03 5.20
N VAL A 10 9.03 -4.25 4.80
CA VAL A 10 8.72 -4.72 3.45
C VAL A 10 9.10 -3.67 2.41
N ILE A 11 8.79 -2.39 2.68
CA ILE A 11 9.15 -1.30 1.76
C ILE A 11 10.65 -1.23 1.57
N VAL A 12 11.40 -1.26 2.67
CA VAL A 12 12.86 -1.21 2.62
C VAL A 12 13.41 -2.40 1.84
N LYS A 13 12.88 -3.57 2.08
CA LYS A 13 13.35 -4.79 1.42
C LYS A 13 13.05 -4.81 -0.07
N LEU A 14 11.84 -4.38 -0.46
CA LEU A 14 11.42 -4.44 -1.85
C LEU A 14 11.97 -3.29 -2.69
N HIS A 15 12.09 -2.11 -2.11
CA HIS A 15 12.42 -0.91 -2.88
C HIS A 15 13.79 -0.33 -2.58
N GLY A 16 14.45 -0.82 -1.54
CA GLY A 16 15.81 -0.39 -1.20
C GLY A 16 15.90 1.04 -0.67
N CYS A 17 14.80 1.59 -0.18
CA CYS A 17 14.74 2.96 0.34
C CYS A 17 14.37 2.91 1.82
N GLU A 18 14.72 3.97 2.55
CA GLU A 18 14.23 4.14 3.89
C GLU A 18 12.79 4.66 3.83
N ALA A 19 11.95 4.22 4.76
CA ALA A 19 10.56 4.62 4.81
C ALA A 19 10.21 5.13 6.20
N THR A 20 9.50 6.25 6.24
CA THR A 20 9.06 6.88 7.49
C THR A 20 7.56 7.07 7.45
N PRO A 21 6.81 6.57 8.45
CA PRO A 21 5.36 6.74 8.47
C PRO A 21 4.97 8.22 8.49
N MET A 22 4.02 8.61 7.65
CA MET A 22 3.52 9.98 7.57
C MET A 22 2.11 10.12 8.08
N GLU A 23 1.21 9.29 7.58
CA GLU A 23 -0.21 9.37 7.91
C GLU A 23 -0.92 8.09 7.54
N THR A 24 -2.12 7.95 8.09
CA THR A 24 -3.03 6.86 7.75
C THR A 24 -4.21 7.46 7.01
N VAL A 25 -4.55 6.91 5.86
CA VAL A 25 -5.68 7.37 5.04
C VAL A 25 -6.69 6.25 4.92
N HIS A 26 -7.92 6.50 5.33
CA HIS A 26 -8.99 5.52 5.14
C HIS A 26 -9.46 5.59 3.70
N VAL A 27 -9.51 4.43 3.04
CA VAL A 27 -9.90 4.32 1.64
C VAL A 27 -11.08 3.36 1.51
N GLU A 28 -12.07 3.77 0.74
CA GLU A 28 -13.17 2.89 0.36
C GLU A 28 -13.30 2.94 -1.15
N GLU A 29 -13.05 1.80 -1.81
CA GLU A 29 -13.18 1.69 -3.25
C GLU A 29 -14.49 1.03 -3.62
N LEU A 30 -15.19 1.64 -4.55
CA LEU A 30 -16.46 1.13 -5.04
C LEU A 30 -16.33 0.72 -6.50
N PHE A 31 -17.07 -0.33 -6.86
CA PHE A 31 -17.20 -0.73 -8.26
C PHE A 31 -18.69 -0.95 -8.53
N GLN A 32 -19.24 -0.14 -9.43
CA GLN A 32 -20.67 -0.16 -9.75
C GLN A 32 -21.54 0.01 -8.51
N GLY A 33 -21.12 0.93 -7.62
CA GLY A 33 -21.86 1.25 -6.41
C GLY A 33 -21.68 0.27 -5.25
N LYS A 34 -20.86 -0.75 -5.43
CA LYS A 34 -20.63 -1.75 -4.39
C LYS A 34 -19.21 -1.65 -3.87
N PRO A 35 -19.01 -1.72 -2.53
CA PRO A 35 -17.65 -1.68 -2.01
C PRO A 35 -16.89 -2.94 -2.40
N VAL A 36 -15.71 -2.75 -3.01
CA VAL A 36 -14.82 -3.84 -3.38
C VAL A 36 -13.59 -3.87 -2.51
N TRP A 37 -13.30 -2.78 -1.80
CA TRP A 37 -12.21 -2.73 -0.85
C TRP A 37 -12.43 -1.60 0.15
N THR A 38 -12.20 -1.88 1.41
CA THR A 38 -12.28 -0.87 2.47
C THR A 38 -11.17 -1.15 3.47
N GLY A 39 -10.43 -0.13 3.85
CA GLY A 39 -9.38 -0.27 4.84
C GLY A 39 -8.54 0.98 4.98
N ASP A 40 -7.51 0.88 5.80
CA ASP A 40 -6.59 1.98 6.05
C ASP A 40 -5.30 1.75 5.28
N VAL A 41 -4.87 2.78 4.56
CA VAL A 41 -3.62 2.80 3.82
C VAL A 41 -2.63 3.64 4.60
N GLU A 42 -1.45 3.08 4.86
CA GLU A 42 -0.38 3.81 5.52
C GLU A 42 0.46 4.50 4.47
N VAL A 43 0.68 5.79 4.64
CA VAL A 43 1.50 6.59 3.72
C VAL A 43 2.89 6.76 4.33
N PHE A 44 3.91 6.42 3.56
CA PHE A 44 5.30 6.52 4.00
C PHE A 44 6.05 7.52 3.13
N ALA A 45 6.89 8.32 3.77
CA ALA A 45 7.86 9.14 3.05
C ALA A 45 9.09 8.29 2.77
N LEU A 46 9.62 8.37 1.56
CA LEU A 46 10.80 7.59 1.16
C LEU A 46 12.02 8.48 1.13
N THR A 47 13.13 7.94 1.60
CA THR A 47 14.43 8.61 1.57
C THR A 47 15.39 7.74 0.80
N GLY A 48 16.11 8.35 -0.14
CA GLY A 48 17.09 7.62 -0.94
C GLY A 48 16.51 6.86 -2.11
N CYS A 49 15.24 7.09 -2.42
CA CYS A 49 14.59 6.43 -3.55
C CYS A 49 14.45 7.43 -4.71
N PRO A 50 15.17 7.22 -5.83
CA PRO A 50 15.09 8.16 -6.95
C PRO A 50 13.78 8.06 -7.73
N ARG A 51 13.02 6.97 -7.55
CA ARG A 51 11.82 6.71 -8.34
C ARG A 51 10.57 7.35 -7.76
N ALA A 52 10.51 7.51 -6.44
CA ALA A 52 9.32 8.03 -5.79
C ALA A 52 9.69 8.65 -4.45
N LYS A 53 8.87 9.59 -4.00
CA LYS A 53 9.05 10.24 -2.69
C LYS A 53 8.14 9.67 -1.63
N ARG A 54 7.11 8.93 -2.03
CA ARG A 54 6.13 8.33 -1.12
C ARG A 54 5.81 6.92 -1.55
N CYS A 55 5.33 6.15 -0.58
CA CYS A 55 4.87 4.80 -0.82
C CYS A 55 3.59 4.58 -0.02
N TYR A 56 2.64 3.91 -0.62
CA TYR A 56 1.39 3.53 0.02
C TYR A 56 1.48 2.05 0.35
N ALA A 57 1.16 1.69 1.59
CA ALA A 57 1.27 0.30 2.02
C ALA A 57 0.10 -0.08 2.92
N TRP A 58 -0.33 -1.32 2.81
CA TRP A 58 -1.35 -1.86 3.69
C TRP A 58 -1.20 -3.37 3.76
N GLY A 59 -1.79 -3.97 4.79
CA GLY A 59 -1.75 -5.40 4.97
C GLY A 59 -3.14 -5.97 5.13
N LEU A 60 -3.35 -7.15 4.56
CA LEU A 60 -4.60 -7.89 4.70
C LEU A 60 -4.26 -9.31 5.16
N PRO A 61 -4.93 -9.82 6.20
CA PRO A 61 -4.75 -11.22 6.57
C PRO A 61 -5.38 -12.12 5.50
N ASP A 62 -4.68 -13.18 5.15
CA ASP A 62 -5.25 -14.18 4.25
C ASP A 62 -6.11 -15.17 5.06
N GLU A 63 -6.59 -16.22 4.39
CA GLU A 63 -7.46 -17.21 5.02
C GLU A 63 -6.78 -17.94 6.18
N CYS A 64 -5.46 -18.01 6.17
CA CYS A 64 -4.69 -18.67 7.22
C CYS A 64 -4.25 -17.72 8.31
N GLY A 65 -4.62 -16.45 8.20
CA GLY A 65 -4.20 -15.43 9.16
C GLY A 65 -2.82 -14.85 8.91
N VAL A 66 -2.20 -15.21 7.79
CA VAL A 66 -0.91 -14.65 7.40
C VAL A 66 -1.13 -13.29 6.77
N LEU A 67 -0.38 -12.29 7.20
CA LEU A 67 -0.53 -10.95 6.69
C LEU A 67 0.13 -10.81 5.31
N GLU A 68 -0.68 -10.48 4.31
CA GLU A 68 -0.17 -10.13 2.98
C GLU A 68 -0.03 -8.62 2.91
N ILE A 69 1.14 -8.15 2.55
CA ILE A 69 1.43 -6.73 2.50
C ILE A 69 1.53 -6.28 1.05
N ALA A 70 0.76 -5.23 0.72
CA ALA A 70 0.81 -4.59 -0.59
C ALA A 70 1.54 -3.27 -0.45
N THR A 71 2.39 -2.95 -1.40
CA THR A 71 3.08 -1.67 -1.47
C THR A 71 2.94 -1.09 -2.87
N VAL A 72 2.69 0.22 -2.96
CA VAL A 72 2.58 0.91 -4.24
C VAL A 72 3.37 2.22 -4.13
N LEU A 73 4.35 2.39 -5.01
CA LEU A 73 5.13 3.62 -5.06
C LEU A 73 4.29 4.74 -5.69
N GLU A 74 4.50 5.96 -5.20
CA GLU A 74 3.83 7.13 -5.77
C GLU A 74 4.52 7.56 -7.06
N ILE A 75 4.19 6.84 -8.12
CA ILE A 75 4.69 7.12 -9.47
C ILE A 75 3.45 7.40 -10.32
N PRO A 76 3.41 8.49 -11.08
CA PRO A 76 2.23 8.79 -11.89
C PRO A 76 1.79 7.58 -12.73
N PRO A 77 0.48 7.33 -12.81
CA PRO A 77 -0.65 8.16 -12.38
C PRO A 77 -1.06 8.02 -10.90
N VAL A 78 -0.29 7.29 -10.10
CA VAL A 78 -0.62 7.13 -8.68
C VAL A 78 -0.24 8.40 -7.94
N ASP A 79 -1.23 9.12 -7.42
CA ASP A 79 -1.03 10.37 -6.70
C ASP A 79 -1.80 10.43 -5.38
N SER A 80 -2.45 9.33 -5.00
CA SER A 80 -3.22 9.27 -3.77
C SER A 80 -3.34 7.84 -3.28
N ALA A 81 -3.73 7.69 -2.02
CA ALA A 81 -3.96 6.36 -1.43
C ALA A 81 -5.06 5.60 -2.18
N ALA A 82 -6.13 6.30 -2.57
CA ALA A 82 -7.22 5.67 -3.31
C ALA A 82 -6.74 5.13 -4.65
N MET A 83 -5.93 5.89 -5.36
CA MET A 83 -5.39 5.46 -6.65
C MET A 83 -4.45 4.26 -6.47
N ALA A 84 -3.67 4.25 -5.39
CA ALA A 84 -2.79 3.14 -5.08
C ALA A 84 -3.59 1.85 -4.89
N VAL A 85 -4.71 1.93 -4.18
CA VAL A 85 -5.58 0.78 -3.97
C VAL A 85 -6.18 0.30 -5.29
N ARG A 86 -6.61 1.22 -6.16
CA ARG A 86 -7.16 0.85 -7.47
C ARG A 86 -6.14 0.10 -8.31
N VAL A 87 -4.92 0.59 -8.34
CA VAL A 87 -3.84 -0.06 -9.10
C VAL A 87 -3.57 -1.46 -8.55
N ALA A 88 -3.54 -1.58 -7.22
CA ALA A 88 -3.30 -2.87 -6.58
C ALA A 88 -4.43 -3.86 -6.86
N ILE A 89 -5.68 -3.41 -6.83
CA ILE A 89 -6.84 -4.25 -7.12
C ILE A 89 -6.75 -4.75 -8.56
N ALA A 90 -6.47 -3.85 -9.50
CA ALA A 90 -6.37 -4.21 -10.91
C ALA A 90 -5.26 -5.24 -11.15
N SER A 91 -4.13 -5.11 -10.46
CA SER A 91 -3.03 -6.05 -10.56
C SER A 91 -3.33 -7.35 -9.83
N GLY A 92 -3.91 -7.24 -8.63
CA GLY A 92 -4.19 -8.39 -7.77
C GLY A 92 -5.28 -9.29 -8.29
N ALA A 93 -6.21 -8.74 -9.06
CA ALA A 93 -7.31 -9.52 -9.61
C ALA A 93 -6.84 -10.68 -10.48
N ARG A 94 -5.61 -10.63 -10.96
CA ARG A 94 -5.05 -11.68 -11.81
C ARG A 94 -4.26 -12.72 -11.06
N ARG A 95 -4.17 -12.59 -9.74
CA ARG A 95 -3.34 -13.47 -8.91
C ARG A 95 -4.05 -14.71 -8.41
N SER A 96 -5.33 -14.69 -8.51
CA SER A 96 -6.15 -15.82 -8.04
C SER A 96 -6.02 -17.03 -8.93
#